data_2707e97ffab0d27f8090d106fac1b05b
#
_entry.id   2707e97ffab0d27f8090d106fac1b05b
#
_cell.length_a   1.000
_cell.length_b   1.000
_cell.length_c   1.000
_cell.angle_alpha   90.00
_cell.angle_beta   90.00
_cell.angle_gamma   90.00
#
_symmetry.space_group_name_H-M   'P 1'
#
loop_
_entity.id
_entity.type
_entity.pdbx_description
1 polymer ?
#
loop_
_entity_poly.entity_id
_entity_poly.type
_entity_poly.pdbx_seq_one_letter_code
_entity_poly.pdbx_strand_id
1 'polypeptide(L)'
;MGLIDSIVAKLSPKAAYEREAYRRAYDWLRNYDAGDYDRPNQNWRVDNQSAELTDRYSRMNVLARARDLERNSDIMNSVIGAFERNIIGGGYSLQAQTGEPELNKTIEKAWKKWCKKRNCDVTGTQSLSQMLRMAVHRKKVDGGILFVKRYTPDGYLPFKLQMVEVDELDSDTMTPHNSSNKVVGGIEYNKWNKPVGYFIRQYDLDGFTITEPIWVKADDVIFYFSKKRPSQIREMSDMAPTITRIRDVNEFMMSISVKQRIEACLSVFIKKSIPTGGIGRSGAGAASAERTSYDGKMLSPGMIKELNAGDEVQVVNPSGQAADATSFTKLQQRLIGAGQGISYEAMSRDMSESNYSSARQGIIEDDLTCSAERELLAEVMDEIYETFVISAVLAGKLDIPKFWDEGEKERYLSHDWIKAPKPWIDPVKESTANRTALETGQKTFKEIAGENGKDWRQQLDDMAEVIEYASKLGIDLTSILFGQKTLEVIEQGEQQE
;
A
#
# COMPACT_ATOMS: atom_id res chain seq x y z
N MET A 1 30.49 28.70 32.05
CA MET A 1 30.08 29.56 33.19
C MET A 1 29.65 30.90 32.62
N GLY A 2 28.43 31.33 32.90
CA GLY A 2 27.94 32.63 32.47
C GLY A 2 28.58 33.76 33.31
N LEU A 3 28.58 34.99 32.77
CA LEU A 3 29.10 36.17 33.51
C LEU A 3 28.51 36.33 34.93
N ILE A 4 27.24 35.98 35.10
CA ILE A 4 26.52 35.99 36.38
C ILE A 4 27.09 34.95 37.34
N ASP A 5 27.42 33.74 36.85
CA ASP A 5 27.97 32.67 37.69
C ASP A 5 29.35 33.01 38.24
N SER A 6 30.17 33.76 37.48
CA SER A 6 31.47 34.27 37.93
C SER A 6 31.34 35.34 39.02
N ILE A 7 30.32 36.19 38.95
CA ILE A 7 30.02 37.21 39.96
C ILE A 7 29.54 36.56 41.23
N VAL A 8 28.59 35.59 41.14
CA VAL A 8 28.04 34.87 42.29
C VAL A 8 29.12 34.04 43.01
N ALA A 9 30.08 33.42 42.24
CA ALA A 9 31.17 32.66 42.81
C ALA A 9 32.15 33.53 43.63
N LYS A 10 32.34 34.80 43.25
CA LYS A 10 33.17 35.76 43.98
C LYS A 10 32.49 36.32 45.20
N LEU A 11 31.17 36.50 45.18
CA LEU A 11 30.42 37.09 46.31
C LEU A 11 30.00 36.06 47.35
N SER A 12 29.64 34.86 46.97
CA SER A 12 29.24 33.76 47.83
C SER A 12 29.54 32.41 47.21
N PRO A 13 30.68 31.77 47.55
CA PRO A 13 31.04 30.45 47.04
C PRO A 13 30.00 29.37 47.31
N LYS A 14 29.27 29.46 48.46
CA LYS A 14 28.21 28.54 48.84
C LYS A 14 27.02 28.65 47.90
N ALA A 15 26.56 29.87 47.60
CA ALA A 15 25.45 30.08 46.65
C ALA A 15 25.83 29.68 45.23
N ALA A 16 27.10 29.85 44.84
CA ALA A 16 27.57 29.35 43.52
C ALA A 16 27.57 27.83 43.45
N TYR A 17 27.97 27.14 44.52
CA TYR A 17 27.93 25.68 44.59
C TYR A 17 26.49 25.13 44.57
N GLU A 18 25.58 25.71 45.39
CA GLU A 18 24.19 25.33 45.40
C GLU A 18 23.55 25.53 44.03
N ARG A 19 23.81 26.62 43.35
CA ARG A 19 23.31 26.94 42.03
C ARG A 19 23.81 25.95 40.96
N GLU A 20 25.11 25.60 41.02
CA GLU A 20 25.68 24.59 40.13
C GLU A 20 25.15 23.18 40.45
N ALA A 21 24.91 22.85 41.71
CA ALA A 21 24.29 21.60 42.13
C ALA A 21 22.83 21.49 41.63
N TYR A 22 22.04 22.56 41.76
CA TYR A 22 20.69 22.62 41.21
C TYR A 22 20.69 22.54 39.68
N ARG A 23 21.68 23.14 39.02
CA ARG A 23 21.81 23.05 37.55
C ARG A 23 22.13 21.63 37.12
N ARG A 24 23.10 20.97 37.80
CA ARG A 24 23.41 19.55 37.52
C ARG A 24 22.24 18.63 37.87
N ALA A 25 21.52 18.88 38.94
CA ALA A 25 20.30 18.13 39.27
C ALA A 25 19.20 18.33 38.23
N TYR A 26 19.05 19.56 37.69
CA TYR A 26 18.13 19.85 36.60
C TYR A 26 18.56 19.18 35.28
N ASP A 27 19.86 19.19 34.95
CA ASP A 27 20.42 18.48 33.79
C ASP A 27 20.31 16.95 33.97
N TRP A 28 20.33 16.43 35.18
CA TRP A 28 20.14 15.01 35.51
C TRP A 28 18.65 14.57 35.43
N LEU A 29 17.70 15.49 35.54
CA LEU A 29 16.27 15.26 35.31
C LEU A 29 15.89 15.21 33.82
N ARG A 30 16.80 15.55 32.93
CA ARG A 30 16.62 15.42 31.47
C ARG A 30 16.77 13.96 31.08
N ASN A 31 15.64 13.29 30.90
CA ASN A 31 15.62 11.87 30.57
C ASN A 31 15.71 11.58 29.06
N TYR A 32 15.33 12.55 28.20
CA TYR A 32 15.28 12.37 26.75
C TYR A 32 15.63 13.68 26.03
N ASP A 33 16.66 13.67 25.20
CA ASP A 33 17.05 14.81 24.35
C ASP A 33 15.94 15.25 23.39
N ALA A 34 15.09 14.27 22.96
CA ALA A 34 13.94 14.55 22.11
C ALA A 34 12.83 15.38 22.79
N GLY A 35 12.84 15.47 24.12
CA GLY A 35 11.89 16.28 24.89
C GLY A 35 12.37 17.69 25.20
N ASP A 36 13.59 18.04 24.82
CA ASP A 36 14.19 19.32 25.08
C ASP A 36 13.78 20.40 24.07
N TYR A 37 13.63 21.63 24.57
CA TYR A 37 13.40 22.84 23.76
C TYR A 37 14.72 23.60 23.49
N ASP A 38 15.79 22.88 23.28
CA ASP A 38 17.09 23.43 22.93
C ASP A 38 17.11 23.94 21.47
N ARG A 39 18.26 24.50 21.05
CA ARG A 39 18.39 25.15 19.75
C ARG A 39 17.99 24.29 18.53
N PRO A 40 18.29 22.99 18.44
CA PRO A 40 17.83 22.11 17.38
C PRO A 40 16.30 21.93 17.37
N ASN A 41 15.66 21.91 18.53
CA ASN A 41 14.25 21.56 18.69
C ASN A 41 13.30 22.75 18.84
N GLN A 42 13.82 23.98 18.97
CA GLN A 42 13.00 25.18 19.24
C GLN A 42 11.92 25.47 18.22
N ASN A 43 12.10 25.04 16.97
CA ASN A 43 11.14 25.20 15.87
C ASN A 43 10.26 23.96 15.66
N TRP A 44 10.48 22.89 16.41
CA TRP A 44 9.71 21.66 16.34
C TRP A 44 8.46 21.80 17.22
N ARG A 45 7.42 22.41 16.66
CA ARG A 45 6.14 22.59 17.34
C ARG A 45 5.33 21.30 17.24
N VAL A 46 4.99 20.74 18.39
CA VAL A 46 4.20 19.52 18.51
C VAL A 46 3.17 19.69 19.62
N ASP A 47 1.95 19.18 19.40
CA ASP A 47 0.90 19.16 20.38
C ASP A 47 0.53 17.71 20.72
N ASN A 48 0.43 17.41 22.00
CA ASN A 48 -0.03 16.11 22.47
C ASN A 48 -1.56 16.09 22.57
N GLN A 49 -2.21 15.75 21.45
CA GLN A 49 -3.67 15.71 21.31
C GLN A 49 -4.16 14.29 20.96
N SER A 50 -5.51 14.08 20.98
CA SER A 50 -6.11 12.86 20.45
C SER A 50 -5.80 12.73 18.94
N ALA A 51 -5.77 11.48 18.44
CA ALA A 51 -5.48 11.26 17.03
C ALA A 51 -6.46 12.00 16.10
N GLU A 52 -7.75 11.95 16.41
CA GLU A 52 -8.75 12.63 15.60
C GLU A 52 -8.57 14.15 15.56
N LEU A 53 -8.22 14.78 16.67
CA LEU A 53 -8.00 16.23 16.70
C LEU A 53 -6.75 16.62 15.92
N THR A 54 -5.71 15.79 15.96
CA THR A 54 -4.47 16.00 15.17
C THR A 54 -4.73 15.83 13.66
N ASP A 55 -5.50 14.80 13.29
CA ASP A 55 -5.60 14.35 11.90
C ASP A 55 -6.70 15.07 11.11
N ARG A 56 -7.82 15.44 11.76
CA ARG A 56 -9.03 15.94 11.09
C ARG A 56 -8.80 17.13 10.15
N TYR A 57 -7.93 18.06 10.52
CA TYR A 57 -7.66 19.27 9.73
C TYR A 57 -6.74 19.01 8.54
N SER A 58 -5.92 17.96 8.62
CA SER A 58 -4.95 17.60 7.60
C SER A 58 -5.46 16.50 6.66
N ARG A 59 -6.46 15.72 7.07
CA ARG A 59 -6.95 14.51 6.38
C ARG A 59 -7.25 14.78 4.91
N MET A 60 -8.10 15.75 4.60
CA MET A 60 -8.50 16.06 3.23
C MET A 60 -7.32 16.55 2.37
N ASN A 61 -6.40 17.32 2.95
CA ASN A 61 -5.22 17.79 2.23
C ASN A 61 -4.26 16.64 1.93
N VAL A 62 -4.06 15.72 2.87
CA VAL A 62 -3.23 14.52 2.67
C VAL A 62 -3.85 13.62 1.61
N LEU A 63 -5.16 13.39 1.68
CA LEU A 63 -5.92 12.64 0.69
C LEU A 63 -5.76 13.23 -0.72
N ALA A 64 -5.98 14.54 -0.88
CA ALA A 64 -5.86 15.22 -2.16
C ALA A 64 -4.44 15.10 -2.74
N ARG A 65 -3.40 15.26 -1.91
CA ARG A 65 -1.99 15.11 -2.31
C ARG A 65 -1.64 13.66 -2.67
N ALA A 66 -2.17 12.68 -1.93
CA ALA A 66 -1.97 11.28 -2.25
C ALA A 66 -2.59 10.92 -3.61
N ARG A 67 -3.81 11.36 -3.87
CA ARG A 67 -4.50 11.18 -5.16
C ARG A 67 -3.84 11.93 -6.32
N ASP A 68 -3.21 13.08 -6.04
CA ASP A 68 -2.41 13.78 -7.06
C ASP A 68 -1.17 12.97 -7.43
N LEU A 69 -0.42 12.48 -6.47
CA LEU A 69 0.74 11.62 -6.72
C LEU A 69 0.37 10.28 -7.35
N GLU A 70 -0.77 9.70 -7.01
CA GLU A 70 -1.30 8.50 -7.67
C GLU A 70 -1.45 8.71 -9.19
N ARG A 71 -1.93 9.87 -9.60
CA ARG A 71 -2.09 10.21 -11.02
C ARG A 71 -0.78 10.56 -11.72
N ASN A 72 0.16 11.18 -11.00
CA ASN A 72 1.29 11.88 -11.60
C ASN A 72 2.67 11.33 -11.21
N SER A 73 2.76 10.31 -10.34
CA SER A 73 4.03 9.72 -9.88
C SER A 73 4.13 8.23 -10.20
N ASP A 74 5.16 7.86 -10.92
CA ASP A 74 5.56 6.48 -11.20
C ASP A 74 6.00 5.76 -9.91
N ILE A 75 6.73 6.44 -9.02
CA ILE A 75 7.17 5.91 -7.73
C ILE A 75 5.95 5.57 -6.86
N MET A 76 4.97 6.47 -6.76
CA MET A 76 3.75 6.25 -6.00
C MET A 76 3.02 5.01 -6.51
N ASN A 77 2.81 4.92 -7.82
CA ASN A 77 2.14 3.77 -8.45
C ASN A 77 2.92 2.48 -8.28
N SER A 78 4.24 2.54 -8.28
CA SER A 78 5.09 1.37 -8.07
C SER A 78 4.95 0.81 -6.65
N VAL A 79 4.94 1.68 -5.63
CA VAL A 79 4.71 1.32 -4.23
C VAL A 79 3.34 0.67 -4.05
N ILE A 80 2.28 1.33 -4.53
CA ILE A 80 0.91 0.80 -4.42
C ILE A 80 0.80 -0.56 -5.11
N GLY A 81 1.33 -0.67 -6.33
CA GLY A 81 1.34 -1.92 -7.08
C GLY A 81 2.14 -3.05 -6.41
N ALA A 82 3.17 -2.73 -5.61
CA ALA A 82 3.87 -3.72 -4.80
C ALA A 82 2.95 -4.29 -3.71
N PHE A 83 2.20 -3.45 -3.00
CA PHE A 83 1.21 -3.90 -2.02
C PHE A 83 0.10 -4.72 -2.66
N GLU A 84 -0.49 -4.29 -3.76
CA GLU A 84 -1.53 -5.06 -4.46
C GLU A 84 -1.05 -6.46 -4.84
N ARG A 85 0.16 -6.58 -5.39
CA ARG A 85 0.75 -7.88 -5.76
C ARG A 85 1.00 -8.77 -4.55
N ASN A 86 1.47 -8.21 -3.44
CA ASN A 86 1.82 -8.99 -2.26
C ASN A 86 0.61 -9.30 -1.36
N ILE A 87 -0.41 -8.46 -1.33
CA ILE A 87 -1.63 -8.67 -0.55
C ILE A 87 -2.62 -9.55 -1.32
N ILE A 88 -3.03 -9.11 -2.51
CA ILE A 88 -4.05 -9.81 -3.32
C ILE A 88 -3.43 -10.85 -4.25
N GLY A 89 -2.37 -10.48 -4.98
CA GLY A 89 -1.75 -11.36 -5.97
C GLY A 89 -2.75 -11.89 -6.98
N GLY A 90 -2.89 -13.21 -7.04
CA GLY A 90 -3.85 -13.94 -7.88
C GLY A 90 -5.27 -14.03 -7.29
N GLY A 91 -5.49 -13.48 -6.09
CA GLY A 91 -6.78 -13.55 -5.39
C GLY A 91 -6.81 -14.59 -4.27
N TYR A 92 -8.00 -14.77 -3.71
CA TYR A 92 -8.30 -15.72 -2.64
C TYR A 92 -9.35 -16.71 -3.09
N SER A 93 -9.21 -17.97 -2.68
CA SER A 93 -10.19 -19.02 -2.84
C SER A 93 -10.76 -19.41 -1.47
N LEU A 94 -12.07 -19.58 -1.41
CA LEU A 94 -12.76 -20.07 -0.22
C LEU A 94 -12.55 -21.57 -0.09
N GLN A 95 -12.21 -22.04 1.10
CA GLN A 95 -12.25 -23.43 1.52
C GLN A 95 -13.22 -23.55 2.70
N ALA A 96 -14.42 -24.06 2.46
CA ALA A 96 -15.40 -24.28 3.50
C ALA A 96 -15.01 -25.48 4.39
N GLN A 97 -15.27 -25.38 5.69
CA GLN A 97 -14.88 -26.37 6.69
C GLN A 97 -16.04 -26.76 7.62
N THR A 98 -17.22 -26.99 7.07
CA THR A 98 -18.42 -27.36 7.83
C THR A 98 -18.37 -28.77 8.47
N GLY A 99 -17.38 -29.57 8.09
CA GLY A 99 -17.30 -31.00 8.44
C GLY A 99 -18.05 -31.92 7.47
N GLU A 100 -18.83 -31.36 6.51
CA GLU A 100 -19.61 -32.11 5.51
C GLU A 100 -19.05 -31.84 4.10
N PRO A 101 -18.32 -32.80 3.47
CA PRO A 101 -17.64 -32.54 2.20
C PRO A 101 -18.54 -32.07 1.05
N GLU A 102 -19.72 -32.66 0.92
CA GLU A 102 -20.65 -32.29 -0.16
C GLU A 102 -21.27 -30.90 0.06
N LEU A 103 -21.54 -30.53 1.31
CA LEU A 103 -21.99 -29.19 1.65
C LEU A 103 -20.88 -28.17 1.38
N ASN A 104 -19.62 -28.47 1.72
CA ASN A 104 -18.48 -27.60 1.42
C ASN A 104 -18.38 -27.31 -0.08
N LYS A 105 -18.41 -28.32 -0.93
CA LYS A 105 -18.41 -28.18 -2.39
C LYS A 105 -19.59 -27.30 -2.88
N THR A 106 -20.75 -27.47 -2.27
CA THR A 106 -21.96 -26.70 -2.61
C THR A 106 -21.80 -25.22 -2.24
N ILE A 107 -21.30 -24.93 -1.04
CA ILE A 107 -21.03 -23.57 -0.55
C ILE A 107 -19.97 -22.89 -1.44
N GLU A 108 -18.87 -23.55 -1.72
CA GLU A 108 -17.79 -23.01 -2.56
C GLU A 108 -18.23 -22.71 -3.99
N LYS A 109 -19.04 -23.61 -4.57
CA LYS A 109 -19.65 -23.39 -5.90
C LYS A 109 -20.62 -22.19 -5.90
N ALA A 110 -21.42 -22.06 -4.86
CA ALA A 110 -22.32 -20.93 -4.68
C ALA A 110 -21.56 -19.62 -4.50
N TRP A 111 -20.51 -19.62 -3.66
CA TRP A 111 -19.60 -18.50 -3.47
C TRP A 111 -18.95 -18.06 -4.77
N LYS A 112 -18.33 -18.99 -5.49
CA LYS A 112 -17.69 -18.73 -6.80
C LYS A 112 -18.67 -18.13 -7.82
N LYS A 113 -19.95 -18.51 -7.76
CA LYS A 113 -21.01 -17.94 -8.59
C LYS A 113 -21.38 -16.53 -8.13
N TRP A 114 -21.47 -16.29 -6.82
CA TRP A 114 -21.78 -14.99 -6.25
C TRP A 114 -20.65 -13.97 -6.48
N CYS A 115 -19.38 -14.34 -6.41
CA CYS A 115 -18.23 -13.47 -6.64
C CYS A 115 -18.14 -12.84 -8.04
N LYS A 116 -19.00 -13.29 -8.99
CA LYS A 116 -19.04 -12.70 -10.34
C LYS A 116 -19.68 -11.31 -10.31
N LYS A 117 -19.18 -10.39 -11.13
CA LYS A 117 -19.54 -8.97 -11.17
C LYS A 117 -21.04 -8.66 -11.10
N ARG A 118 -21.88 -9.44 -11.81
CA ARG A 118 -23.34 -9.24 -11.83
C ARG A 118 -24.03 -9.60 -10.52
N ASN A 119 -23.38 -10.37 -9.67
CA ASN A 119 -24.00 -10.95 -8.47
C ASN A 119 -23.49 -10.30 -7.18
N CYS A 120 -22.21 -9.91 -7.10
CA CYS A 120 -21.64 -9.35 -5.89
C CYS A 120 -21.61 -7.81 -5.86
N ASP A 121 -21.60 -7.15 -7.03
CA ASP A 121 -21.53 -5.70 -7.13
C ASP A 121 -22.91 -5.11 -7.46
N VAL A 122 -23.31 -4.06 -6.74
CA VAL A 122 -24.58 -3.35 -7.01
C VAL A 122 -24.57 -2.76 -8.43
N THR A 123 -23.42 -2.22 -8.87
CA THR A 123 -23.28 -1.65 -10.22
C THR A 123 -23.13 -2.72 -11.31
N GLY A 124 -22.82 -3.96 -10.92
CA GLY A 124 -22.60 -5.07 -11.84
C GLY A 124 -21.34 -4.97 -12.69
N THR A 125 -20.40 -4.10 -12.33
CA THR A 125 -19.20 -3.80 -13.13
C THR A 125 -17.96 -4.55 -12.66
N GLN A 126 -17.85 -4.84 -11.35
CA GLN A 126 -16.66 -5.44 -10.75
C GLN A 126 -16.94 -6.79 -10.10
N SER A 127 -16.01 -7.73 -10.26
CA SER A 127 -15.99 -8.98 -9.49
C SER A 127 -15.46 -8.72 -8.08
N LEU A 128 -15.75 -9.62 -7.13
CA LEU A 128 -15.24 -9.49 -5.76
C LEU A 128 -13.70 -9.33 -5.73
N SER A 129 -12.96 -10.09 -6.53
CA SER A 129 -11.50 -9.97 -6.61
C SER A 129 -11.05 -8.59 -7.11
N GLN A 130 -11.78 -7.96 -8.02
CA GLN A 130 -11.50 -6.59 -8.47
C GLN A 130 -11.84 -5.56 -7.38
N MET A 131 -12.95 -5.76 -6.66
CA MET A 131 -13.33 -4.91 -5.53
C MET A 131 -12.30 -4.97 -4.39
N LEU A 132 -11.82 -6.16 -4.03
CA LEU A 132 -10.76 -6.34 -3.02
C LEU A 132 -9.45 -5.70 -3.45
N ARG A 133 -9.07 -5.81 -4.72
CA ARG A 133 -7.87 -5.12 -5.26
C ARG A 133 -8.01 -3.61 -5.17
N MET A 134 -9.15 -3.07 -5.56
CA MET A 134 -9.45 -1.65 -5.43
C MET A 134 -9.46 -1.23 -3.95
N ALA A 135 -9.96 -2.06 -3.05
CA ALA A 135 -9.96 -1.77 -1.62
C ALA A 135 -8.55 -1.62 -1.05
N VAL A 136 -7.62 -2.53 -1.38
CA VAL A 136 -6.21 -2.41 -1.00
C VAL A 136 -5.58 -1.15 -1.59
N HIS A 137 -5.86 -0.86 -2.85
CA HIS A 137 -5.40 0.36 -3.53
C HIS A 137 -5.89 1.62 -2.80
N ARG A 138 -7.20 1.74 -2.59
CA ARG A 138 -7.79 2.91 -1.90
C ARG A 138 -7.32 3.04 -0.46
N LYS A 139 -7.17 1.91 0.26
CA LYS A 139 -6.62 1.95 1.61
C LYS A 139 -5.21 2.55 1.64
N LYS A 140 -4.35 2.23 0.68
CA LYS A 140 -3.00 2.81 0.60
C LYS A 140 -3.05 4.30 0.27
N VAL A 141 -3.86 4.72 -0.71
CA VAL A 141 -3.96 6.11 -1.17
C VAL A 141 -4.80 6.95 -0.22
N ASP A 142 -6.03 6.52 0.05
CA ASP A 142 -7.03 7.29 0.77
C ASP A 142 -7.00 7.00 2.29
N GLY A 143 -6.38 5.90 2.70
CA GLY A 143 -6.32 5.43 4.08
C GLY A 143 -7.43 4.44 4.44
N GLY A 144 -8.45 4.29 3.61
CA GLY A 144 -9.57 3.37 3.82
C GLY A 144 -10.57 3.38 2.68
N ILE A 145 -11.55 2.50 2.79
CA ILE A 145 -12.72 2.44 1.91
C ILE A 145 -13.87 1.75 2.66
N LEU A 146 -15.11 2.04 2.27
CA LEU A 146 -16.28 1.43 2.85
C LEU A 146 -16.92 0.44 1.87
N PHE A 147 -17.32 -0.72 2.39
CA PHE A 147 -18.22 -1.63 1.71
C PHE A 147 -19.58 -1.53 2.38
N VAL A 148 -20.59 -1.14 1.62
CA VAL A 148 -21.96 -1.05 2.10
C VAL A 148 -22.73 -2.28 1.60
N LYS A 149 -23.32 -3.02 2.52
CA LYS A 149 -24.16 -4.16 2.23
C LYS A 149 -25.50 -3.67 1.68
N ARG A 150 -25.86 -4.09 0.48
CA ARG A 150 -27.13 -3.73 -0.18
C ARG A 150 -27.92 -4.97 -0.50
N TYR A 151 -29.23 -4.84 -0.47
CA TYR A 151 -30.15 -5.93 -0.77
C TYR A 151 -31.05 -5.51 -1.92
N THR A 152 -30.83 -6.15 -3.09
CA THR A 152 -31.54 -5.84 -4.32
C THR A 152 -32.31 -7.08 -4.80
N PRO A 153 -33.47 -6.93 -5.47
CA PRO A 153 -34.27 -8.07 -5.91
C PRO A 153 -33.66 -8.84 -7.09
N ASP A 154 -32.63 -8.30 -7.73
CA ASP A 154 -32.00 -8.84 -8.92
C ASP A 154 -30.72 -9.64 -8.60
N GLY A 155 -30.35 -10.56 -9.50
CA GLY A 155 -29.11 -11.33 -9.41
C GLY A 155 -29.28 -12.73 -8.80
N TYR A 156 -28.13 -13.35 -8.45
CA TYR A 156 -28.11 -14.71 -7.89
C TYR A 156 -28.62 -14.75 -6.44
N LEU A 157 -28.22 -13.75 -5.65
CA LEU A 157 -28.69 -13.49 -4.29
C LEU A 157 -29.12 -12.03 -4.17
N PRO A 158 -30.01 -11.70 -3.22
CA PRO A 158 -30.33 -10.31 -2.92
C PRO A 158 -29.12 -9.51 -2.43
N PHE A 159 -28.24 -10.15 -1.68
CA PHE A 159 -27.05 -9.51 -1.11
C PHE A 159 -26.02 -9.11 -2.17
N LYS A 160 -25.66 -7.84 -2.16
CA LYS A 160 -24.61 -7.24 -2.99
C LYS A 160 -23.79 -6.23 -2.20
N LEU A 161 -22.61 -5.87 -2.69
CA LEU A 161 -21.73 -4.89 -2.12
C LEU A 161 -21.73 -3.61 -2.96
N GLN A 162 -21.72 -2.46 -2.28
CA GLN A 162 -21.47 -1.16 -2.87
C GLN A 162 -20.18 -0.62 -2.25
N MET A 163 -19.20 -0.24 -3.06
CA MET A 163 -18.00 0.46 -2.59
C MET A 163 -18.28 1.94 -2.52
N VAL A 164 -17.83 2.59 -1.44
CA VAL A 164 -18.03 4.01 -1.15
C VAL A 164 -16.70 4.60 -0.70
N GLU A 165 -16.32 5.74 -1.27
CA GLU A 165 -15.08 6.43 -0.92
C GLU A 165 -15.17 7.09 0.47
N VAL A 166 -14.03 7.29 1.12
CA VAL A 166 -13.98 7.85 2.49
C VAL A 166 -14.42 9.32 2.56
N ASP A 167 -14.28 10.07 1.49
CA ASP A 167 -14.72 11.46 1.39
C ASP A 167 -16.25 11.60 1.17
N GLU A 168 -16.93 10.49 0.85
CA GLU A 168 -18.39 10.41 0.87
C GLU A 168 -18.98 10.22 2.30
N LEU A 169 -18.14 10.03 3.34
CA LEU A 169 -18.58 10.15 4.73
C LEU A 169 -18.81 11.62 5.06
N ASP A 170 -20.06 11.96 5.38
CA ASP A 170 -20.46 13.34 5.66
C ASP A 170 -19.93 13.83 7.02
N SER A 171 -18.82 14.57 6.96
CA SER A 171 -18.19 15.15 8.16
C SER A 171 -18.93 16.37 8.72
N ASP A 172 -19.92 16.89 8.01
CA ASP A 172 -20.65 18.11 8.38
C ASP A 172 -21.86 17.80 9.26
N THR A 173 -22.42 16.61 9.17
CA THR A 173 -23.53 16.17 10.04
C THR A 173 -23.06 16.04 11.47
N MET A 174 -23.66 16.84 12.36
CA MET A 174 -23.42 16.84 13.81
C MET A 174 -24.58 16.25 14.63
N THR A 175 -25.75 16.12 14.01
CA THR A 175 -26.96 15.64 14.66
C THR A 175 -27.02 14.12 14.57
N PRO A 176 -27.00 13.40 15.71
CA PRO A 176 -27.11 11.94 15.69
C PRO A 176 -28.53 11.49 15.31
N HIS A 177 -28.62 10.32 14.69
CA HIS A 177 -29.90 9.67 14.45
C HIS A 177 -30.61 9.30 15.76
N ASN A 178 -29.85 8.87 16.76
CA ASN A 178 -30.32 8.68 18.12
C ASN A 178 -29.73 9.76 19.05
N SER A 179 -30.58 10.54 19.72
CA SER A 179 -30.20 11.67 20.57
C SER A 179 -29.24 11.34 21.73
N SER A 180 -29.12 10.08 22.12
CA SER A 180 -28.18 9.62 23.17
C SER A 180 -26.75 9.39 22.65
N ASN A 181 -26.56 9.43 21.34
CA ASN A 181 -25.29 9.14 20.69
C ASN A 181 -24.53 10.44 20.33
N LYS A 182 -23.32 10.28 19.82
CA LYS A 182 -22.48 11.39 19.34
C LYS A 182 -22.07 11.11 17.89
N VAL A 183 -22.02 12.16 17.08
CA VAL A 183 -21.52 12.10 15.70
C VAL A 183 -20.17 12.77 15.62
N VAL A 184 -19.19 12.08 15.07
CA VAL A 184 -17.86 12.64 14.79
C VAL A 184 -17.38 12.12 13.45
N GLY A 185 -17.03 13.03 12.54
CA GLY A 185 -16.50 12.70 11.21
C GLY A 185 -17.43 11.83 10.37
N GLY A 186 -18.76 12.04 10.47
CA GLY A 186 -19.76 11.28 9.72
C GLY A 186 -20.08 9.90 10.31
N ILE A 187 -19.57 9.58 11.48
CA ILE A 187 -19.83 8.30 12.16
C ILE A 187 -20.53 8.55 13.48
N GLU A 188 -21.64 7.86 13.71
CA GLU A 188 -22.40 7.91 14.95
C GLU A 188 -21.88 6.85 15.93
N TYR A 189 -21.57 7.29 17.17
CA TYR A 189 -21.01 6.46 18.24
C TYR A 189 -21.94 6.41 19.43
N ASN A 190 -22.06 5.23 20.04
CA ASN A 190 -22.75 5.07 21.31
C ASN A 190 -21.86 5.49 22.51
N LYS A 191 -22.37 5.36 23.74
CA LYS A 191 -21.66 5.68 24.98
C LYS A 191 -20.32 4.92 25.20
N TRP A 192 -20.10 3.83 24.48
CA TRP A 192 -18.89 3.01 24.54
C TRP A 192 -17.92 3.30 23.40
N ASN A 193 -18.14 4.37 22.63
CA ASN A 193 -17.41 4.70 21.41
C ASN A 193 -17.45 3.57 20.34
N LYS A 194 -18.52 2.75 20.35
CA LYS A 194 -18.78 1.78 19.30
C LYS A 194 -19.56 2.48 18.19
N PRO A 195 -19.14 2.38 16.94
CA PRO A 195 -19.90 2.88 15.79
C PRO A 195 -21.26 2.15 15.70
N VAL A 196 -22.32 2.91 15.50
CA VAL A 196 -23.70 2.40 15.35
C VAL A 196 -24.31 2.79 14.02
N GLY A 197 -23.76 3.80 13.32
CA GLY A 197 -24.21 4.22 12.03
C GLY A 197 -23.23 5.15 11.33
N TYR A 198 -23.42 5.29 10.04
CA TYR A 198 -22.60 6.10 9.15
C TYR A 198 -23.49 7.05 8.35
N PHE A 199 -23.13 8.31 8.26
CA PHE A 199 -23.77 9.29 7.40
C PHE A 199 -23.02 9.34 6.08
N ILE A 200 -23.63 8.84 5.01
CA ILE A 200 -23.01 8.71 3.69
C ILE A 200 -23.70 9.70 2.75
N ARG A 201 -22.90 10.54 2.11
CA ARG A 201 -23.31 11.53 1.12
C ARG A 201 -22.61 11.19 -0.20
N GLN A 202 -23.35 10.68 -1.16
CA GLN A 202 -22.77 10.22 -2.42
C GLN A 202 -22.73 11.34 -3.46
N TYR A 203 -21.72 11.25 -4.33
CA TYR A 203 -21.72 12.04 -5.56
C TYR A 203 -22.72 11.46 -6.55
N ASP A 204 -23.48 12.32 -7.22
CA ASP A 204 -24.30 11.92 -8.35
C ASP A 204 -23.40 11.60 -9.56
N LEU A 205 -23.94 10.93 -10.57
CA LEU A 205 -23.22 10.52 -11.78
C LEU A 205 -22.59 11.68 -12.54
N ASP A 206 -23.07 12.90 -12.34
CA ASP A 206 -22.49 14.12 -12.92
C ASP A 206 -21.15 14.53 -12.26
N GLY A 207 -20.83 13.96 -11.10
CA GLY A 207 -19.62 14.23 -10.34
C GLY A 207 -19.59 15.60 -9.62
N PHE A 208 -20.63 16.42 -9.75
CA PHE A 208 -20.72 17.75 -9.15
C PHE A 208 -21.77 17.82 -8.05
N THR A 209 -22.89 17.16 -8.25
CA THR A 209 -24.01 17.17 -7.31
C THR A 209 -23.75 16.18 -6.18
N ILE A 210 -23.87 16.65 -4.95
CA ILE A 210 -23.75 15.83 -3.74
C ILE A 210 -25.16 15.58 -3.21
N THR A 211 -25.49 14.32 -2.94
CA THR A 211 -26.79 13.96 -2.38
C THR A 211 -26.91 14.36 -0.91
N GLU A 212 -28.14 14.44 -0.40
CA GLU A 212 -28.36 14.54 1.05
C GLU A 212 -27.79 13.33 1.77
N PRO A 213 -27.22 13.52 2.98
CA PRO A 213 -26.62 12.42 3.75
C PRO A 213 -27.68 11.40 4.15
N ILE A 214 -27.38 10.14 3.88
CA ILE A 214 -28.22 8.99 4.28
C ILE A 214 -27.55 8.30 5.45
N TRP A 215 -28.31 8.07 6.53
CA TRP A 215 -27.85 7.26 7.65
C TRP A 215 -27.91 5.78 7.28
N VAL A 216 -26.80 5.07 7.44
CA VAL A 216 -26.68 3.62 7.22
C VAL A 216 -26.24 2.97 8.52
N LYS A 217 -26.90 1.89 8.92
CA LYS A 217 -26.57 1.15 10.14
C LYS A 217 -25.16 0.58 10.07
N ALA A 218 -24.43 0.58 11.18
CA ALA A 218 -23.06 0.09 11.22
C ALA A 218 -22.95 -1.42 10.82
N ASP A 219 -23.92 -2.25 11.12
CA ASP A 219 -23.95 -3.67 10.74
C ASP A 219 -24.00 -3.87 9.20
N ASP A 220 -24.42 -2.84 8.46
CA ASP A 220 -24.48 -2.85 7.00
C ASP A 220 -23.26 -2.16 6.34
N VAL A 221 -22.26 -1.76 7.13
CA VAL A 221 -21.06 -1.07 6.64
C VAL A 221 -19.81 -1.75 7.16
N ILE A 222 -18.97 -2.21 6.26
CA ILE A 222 -17.63 -2.69 6.58
C ILE A 222 -16.65 -1.57 6.24
N PHE A 223 -16.02 -0.98 7.25
CA PHE A 223 -15.05 0.07 7.06
C PHE A 223 -13.63 -0.48 7.09
N TYR A 224 -13.04 -0.67 5.92
CA TYR A 224 -11.69 -1.19 5.75
C TYR A 224 -10.66 -0.08 5.91
N PHE A 225 -10.08 0.06 7.09
CA PHE A 225 -8.98 0.99 7.41
C PHE A 225 -8.18 0.49 8.62
N SER A 226 -6.95 0.99 8.81
CA SER A 226 -6.10 0.63 9.94
C SER A 226 -6.08 1.72 11.00
N LYS A 227 -6.35 1.36 12.27
CA LYS A 227 -6.14 2.24 13.41
C LYS A 227 -4.69 2.20 13.85
N LYS A 228 -4.02 3.36 13.88
CA LYS A 228 -2.66 3.51 14.40
C LYS A 228 -2.65 3.97 15.86
N ARG A 229 -3.74 4.59 16.34
CA ARG A 229 -3.92 5.04 17.73
C ARG A 229 -5.35 4.71 18.21
N PRO A 230 -5.55 4.32 19.48
CA PRO A 230 -6.88 3.99 20.00
C PRO A 230 -7.92 5.12 19.85
N SER A 231 -7.48 6.38 19.92
CA SER A 231 -8.33 7.58 19.76
C SER A 231 -8.62 7.96 18.31
N GLN A 232 -8.10 7.21 17.33
CA GLN A 232 -8.36 7.43 15.92
C GLN A 232 -9.74 6.87 15.56
N ILE A 233 -10.56 7.68 14.91
CA ILE A 233 -11.92 7.35 14.48
C ILE A 233 -12.06 7.28 12.97
N ARG A 234 -11.26 8.03 12.23
CA ARG A 234 -11.24 8.09 10.78
C ARG A 234 -9.89 7.63 10.24
N GLU A 235 -9.89 7.29 9.01
CA GLU A 235 -8.73 6.92 8.21
C GLU A 235 -7.72 8.05 8.02
N MET A 236 -6.51 7.69 7.68
CA MET A 236 -5.46 8.57 7.19
C MET A 236 -4.64 7.81 6.15
N SER A 237 -4.33 8.44 5.03
CA SER A 237 -3.53 7.81 3.96
C SER A 237 -2.31 7.09 4.52
N ASP A 238 -2.12 5.83 4.15
CA ASP A 238 -0.94 5.06 4.55
C ASP A 238 0.34 5.64 3.94
N MET A 239 0.21 6.39 2.83
CA MET A 239 1.32 7.08 2.17
C MET A 239 1.72 8.39 2.86
N ALA A 240 0.96 8.88 3.86
CA ALA A 240 1.20 10.16 4.51
C ALA A 240 2.68 10.43 4.90
N PRO A 241 3.44 9.47 5.47
CA PRO A 241 4.85 9.71 5.84
C PRO A 241 5.78 9.94 4.65
N THR A 242 5.43 9.47 3.45
CA THR A 242 6.30 9.43 2.27
C THR A 242 5.89 10.39 1.15
N ILE A 243 4.69 10.97 1.21
CA ILE A 243 4.14 11.88 0.19
C ILE A 243 5.10 13.01 -0.19
N THR A 244 5.64 13.72 0.80
CA THR A 244 6.56 14.85 0.55
C THR A 244 7.83 14.39 -0.11
N ARG A 245 8.39 13.26 0.34
CA ARG A 245 9.61 12.67 -0.23
C ARG A 245 9.41 12.22 -1.68
N ILE A 246 8.29 11.56 -1.98
CA ILE A 246 7.94 11.15 -3.36
C ILE A 246 7.85 12.37 -4.26
N ARG A 247 7.18 13.43 -3.83
CA ARG A 247 7.09 14.68 -4.56
C ARG A 247 8.47 15.29 -4.82
N ASP A 248 9.31 15.40 -3.79
CA ASP A 248 10.65 15.98 -3.90
C ASP A 248 11.52 15.20 -4.90
N VAL A 249 11.44 13.87 -4.92
CA VAL A 249 12.14 13.04 -5.91
C VAL A 249 11.63 13.30 -7.33
N ASN A 250 10.32 13.41 -7.52
CA ASN A 250 9.75 13.72 -8.83
C ASN A 250 10.23 15.10 -9.34
N GLU A 251 10.19 16.13 -8.49
CA GLU A 251 10.67 17.48 -8.83
C GLU A 251 12.18 17.50 -9.13
N PHE A 252 12.97 16.74 -8.36
CA PHE A 252 14.40 16.57 -8.60
C PHE A 252 14.69 15.92 -9.94
N MET A 253 14.02 14.80 -10.27
CA MET A 253 14.18 14.10 -11.56
C MET A 253 13.77 14.98 -12.74
N MET A 254 12.69 15.76 -12.59
CA MET A 254 12.28 16.74 -13.60
C MET A 254 13.37 17.80 -13.80
N SER A 255 13.94 18.33 -12.73
CA SER A 255 15.00 19.33 -12.77
C SER A 255 16.25 18.81 -13.47
N ILE A 256 16.67 17.56 -13.18
CA ILE A 256 17.77 16.89 -13.88
C ILE A 256 17.46 16.71 -15.36
N SER A 257 16.25 16.27 -15.71
CA SER A 257 15.85 16.11 -17.10
C SER A 257 15.88 17.43 -17.87
N VAL A 258 15.46 18.53 -17.24
CA VAL A 258 15.57 19.88 -17.82
C VAL A 258 17.03 20.28 -18.01
N LYS A 259 17.88 20.06 -16.97
CA LYS A 259 19.32 20.31 -17.03
C LYS A 259 19.97 19.57 -18.22
N GLN A 260 19.74 18.26 -18.33
CA GLN A 260 20.29 17.44 -19.41
C GLN A 260 19.84 17.89 -20.80
N ARG A 261 18.58 18.32 -20.92
CA ARG A 261 18.07 18.89 -22.18
C ARG A 261 18.77 20.20 -22.54
N ILE A 262 19.00 21.08 -21.56
CA ILE A 262 19.73 22.34 -21.76
C ILE A 262 21.17 22.04 -22.15
N GLU A 263 21.85 21.13 -21.44
CA GLU A 263 23.23 20.72 -21.74
C GLU A 263 23.35 20.15 -23.15
N ALA A 264 22.40 19.34 -23.59
CA ALA A 264 22.35 18.80 -24.97
C ALA A 264 22.11 19.89 -26.03
N CYS A 265 21.50 21.04 -25.66
CA CYS A 265 21.27 22.16 -26.58
C CYS A 265 22.47 23.12 -26.68
N LEU A 266 23.36 23.11 -25.68
CA LEU A 266 24.49 24.05 -25.59
C LEU A 266 25.72 23.60 -26.44
N SER A 267 25.54 23.50 -27.77
CA SER A 267 26.58 22.86 -28.57
C SER A 267 27.69 23.77 -29.04
N VAL A 268 27.53 25.04 -29.35
CA VAL A 268 28.63 25.96 -29.74
C VAL A 268 28.26 27.42 -29.60
N PHE A 269 29.08 28.21 -28.90
CA PHE A 269 29.09 29.67 -28.94
C PHE A 269 30.34 30.18 -29.59
N ILE A 270 30.24 30.93 -30.70
CA ILE A 270 31.39 31.52 -31.40
C ILE A 270 31.57 32.96 -30.90
N LYS A 271 32.66 33.21 -30.16
CA LYS A 271 33.07 34.56 -29.73
C LYS A 271 33.83 35.21 -30.87
N LYS A 272 33.29 36.28 -31.45
CA LYS A 272 34.04 37.13 -32.38
C LYS A 272 34.78 38.20 -31.60
N SER A 273 36.09 38.10 -31.47
CA SER A 273 36.94 39.19 -30.97
C SER A 273 37.25 40.17 -32.10
N ILE A 274 37.01 41.45 -31.88
CA ILE A 274 37.49 42.50 -32.79
C ILE A 274 39.02 42.58 -32.64
N PRO A 275 39.82 42.50 -33.68
CA PRO A 275 41.25 42.72 -33.57
C PRO A 275 41.50 44.18 -33.13
N THR A 276 42.00 44.36 -31.92
CA THR A 276 42.53 45.67 -31.46
C THR A 276 43.87 45.90 -32.15
N GLY A 277 43.82 46.40 -33.34
CA GLY A 277 45.02 46.70 -34.09
C GLY A 277 44.79 47.82 -35.07
N GLY A 278 45.09 49.04 -34.66
CA GLY A 278 45.03 50.17 -35.56
C GLY A 278 44.90 51.51 -34.85
N ILE A 279 45.99 51.99 -34.19
CA ILE A 279 46.10 53.39 -33.85
C ILE A 279 46.18 54.23 -35.16
N GLY A 280 45.16 55.07 -35.39
CA GLY A 280 45.21 56.14 -36.38
C GLY A 280 44.37 55.89 -37.66
N ARG A 281 43.07 56.24 -37.60
CA ARG A 281 42.38 57.01 -38.63
C ARG A 281 41.02 57.42 -38.12
N SER A 282 40.88 58.70 -37.77
CA SER A 282 39.58 59.33 -37.71
C SER A 282 39.00 59.44 -39.15
N GLY A 283 37.95 58.72 -39.41
CA GLY A 283 37.25 58.75 -40.67
C GLY A 283 35.82 58.28 -40.45
N ALA A 284 34.88 59.19 -40.62
CA ALA A 284 33.45 59.03 -40.50
C ALA A 284 32.94 57.75 -41.19
N GLY A 285 32.12 56.99 -40.50
CA GLY A 285 31.40 55.84 -41.06
C GLY A 285 31.45 54.62 -40.20
N ALA A 286 31.27 54.73 -38.89
CA ALA A 286 30.94 53.55 -38.07
C ALA A 286 29.50 53.19 -38.36
N ALA A 287 29.31 52.29 -39.32
CA ALA A 287 28.04 51.55 -39.41
C ALA A 287 27.77 50.95 -38.03
N SER A 288 26.75 51.43 -37.37
CA SER A 288 26.25 50.80 -36.15
C SER A 288 25.89 49.34 -36.44
N ALA A 289 26.81 48.45 -36.09
CA ALA A 289 26.44 47.03 -36.10
C ALA A 289 25.20 46.90 -35.23
N GLU A 290 24.07 46.56 -35.85
CA GLU A 290 22.82 46.30 -35.13
C GLU A 290 23.12 45.23 -34.07
N ARG A 291 23.01 45.63 -32.79
CA ARG A 291 23.09 44.72 -31.68
C ARG A 291 21.86 43.84 -31.77
N THR A 292 22.03 42.56 -32.08
CA THR A 292 20.94 41.61 -32.04
C THR A 292 20.47 41.45 -30.60
N SER A 293 19.21 41.74 -30.32
CA SER A 293 18.57 41.48 -29.05
C SER A 293 18.43 39.98 -28.87
N TYR A 294 18.83 39.47 -27.70
CA TYR A 294 18.72 38.06 -27.33
C TYR A 294 17.38 37.75 -26.60
N ASP A 295 16.55 38.74 -26.33
CA ASP A 295 15.30 38.61 -25.63
C ASP A 295 14.31 37.71 -26.38
N GLY A 296 13.75 36.75 -25.67
CA GLY A 296 12.65 35.89 -26.15
C GLY A 296 13.02 34.81 -27.16
N LYS A 297 14.32 34.50 -27.42
CA LYS A 297 14.72 33.41 -28.33
C LYS A 297 14.89 32.09 -27.60
N MET A 298 14.11 31.10 -28.02
CA MET A 298 14.22 29.73 -27.50
C MET A 298 15.52 29.07 -27.98
N LEU A 299 16.19 28.35 -27.09
CA LEU A 299 17.34 27.49 -27.42
C LEU A 299 16.82 26.20 -28.10
N SER A 300 17.35 25.88 -29.28
CA SER A 300 17.07 24.65 -30.00
C SER A 300 18.29 23.74 -30.03
N PRO A 301 18.15 22.41 -29.98
CA PRO A 301 19.27 21.49 -30.13
C PRO A 301 20.05 21.74 -31.43
N GLY A 302 21.38 21.84 -31.33
CA GLY A 302 22.22 22.08 -32.50
C GLY A 302 22.25 23.52 -33.03
N MET A 303 21.69 24.51 -32.33
CA MET A 303 21.70 25.89 -32.74
C MET A 303 23.10 26.50 -32.60
N ILE A 304 23.66 26.97 -33.71
CA ILE A 304 24.88 27.75 -33.74
C ILE A 304 24.51 29.25 -33.75
N LYS A 305 24.95 30.00 -32.75
CA LYS A 305 24.66 31.44 -32.63
C LYS A 305 25.92 32.25 -32.54
N GLU A 306 26.03 33.26 -33.39
CA GLU A 306 27.11 34.23 -33.32
C GLU A 306 26.79 35.29 -32.24
N LEU A 307 27.77 35.59 -31.40
CA LEU A 307 27.70 36.65 -30.39
C LEU A 307 28.12 37.98 -30.95
N ASN A 308 27.57 39.06 -30.41
CA ASN A 308 28.03 40.40 -30.75
C ASN A 308 29.47 40.61 -30.28
N ALA A 309 30.21 41.45 -31.01
CA ALA A 309 31.60 41.80 -30.64
C ALA A 309 31.65 42.42 -29.23
N GLY A 310 32.42 41.83 -28.35
CA GLY A 310 32.58 42.29 -26.97
C GLY A 310 31.66 41.57 -25.96
N ASP A 311 30.75 40.72 -26.38
CA ASP A 311 29.94 39.91 -25.48
C ASP A 311 30.70 38.65 -25.04
N GLU A 312 30.77 38.42 -23.74
CA GLU A 312 31.32 37.19 -23.17
C GLU A 312 30.17 36.30 -22.72
N VAL A 313 30.22 35.01 -23.11
CA VAL A 313 29.34 34.03 -22.52
C VAL A 313 30.00 33.40 -21.33
N GLN A 314 29.48 33.66 -20.16
CA GLN A 314 29.80 32.88 -18.99
C GLN A 314 28.94 31.62 -19.05
N VAL A 315 29.53 30.51 -19.47
CA VAL A 315 28.88 29.20 -19.35
C VAL A 315 28.81 28.91 -17.86
N VAL A 316 27.60 29.06 -17.30
CA VAL A 316 27.29 28.47 -16.00
C VAL A 316 27.30 26.97 -16.24
N ASN A 317 28.48 26.35 -16.12
CA ASN A 317 28.59 24.90 -16.18
C ASN A 317 28.11 24.36 -14.83
N PRO A 318 26.89 23.83 -14.73
CA PRO A 318 26.44 23.20 -13.50
C PRO A 318 27.16 21.84 -13.41
N SER A 319 28.42 21.87 -13.02
CA SER A 319 29.28 20.70 -12.82
C SER A 319 28.85 19.87 -11.60
N GLY A 320 27.58 19.47 -11.54
CA GLY A 320 27.06 18.43 -10.66
C GLY A 320 27.13 17.09 -11.36
N GLN A 321 27.85 16.14 -10.77
CA GLN A 321 28.08 14.83 -11.37
C GLN A 321 26.77 14.08 -11.58
N ALA A 322 26.52 13.54 -12.77
CA ALA A 322 25.37 12.66 -13.03
C ALA A 322 25.37 11.41 -12.14
N ALA A 323 26.56 10.98 -11.67
CA ALA A 323 26.73 9.91 -10.69
C ALA A 323 26.05 10.21 -9.33
N ASP A 324 26.08 11.47 -8.87
CA ASP A 324 25.40 11.90 -7.63
C ASP A 324 23.88 11.79 -7.75
N ALA A 325 23.31 12.06 -8.91
CA ALA A 325 21.87 12.00 -9.12
C ALA A 325 21.31 10.57 -8.97
N THR A 326 22.00 9.58 -9.52
CA THR A 326 21.61 8.17 -9.41
C THR A 326 21.66 7.69 -7.96
N SER A 327 22.77 7.97 -7.27
CA SER A 327 22.96 7.59 -5.87
C SER A 327 21.94 8.26 -4.95
N PHE A 328 21.67 9.55 -5.18
CA PHE A 328 20.65 10.29 -4.45
C PHE A 328 19.25 9.72 -4.67
N THR A 329 18.86 9.47 -5.92
CA THR A 329 17.55 8.90 -6.25
C THR A 329 17.37 7.51 -5.63
N LYS A 330 18.40 6.64 -5.72
CA LYS A 330 18.39 5.32 -5.05
C LYS A 330 18.22 5.44 -3.55
N LEU A 331 18.94 6.36 -2.89
CA LEU A 331 18.81 6.59 -1.46
C LEU A 331 17.39 7.02 -1.10
N GLN A 332 16.81 7.96 -1.83
CA GLN A 332 15.44 8.42 -1.60
C GLN A 332 14.42 7.31 -1.78
N GLN A 333 14.55 6.50 -2.83
CA GLN A 333 13.68 5.34 -3.06
C GLN A 333 13.80 4.30 -1.94
N ARG A 334 15.02 4.01 -1.45
CA ARG A 334 15.24 3.13 -0.29
C ARG A 334 14.54 3.66 0.97
N LEU A 335 14.60 4.97 1.21
CA LEU A 335 13.92 5.59 2.35
C LEU A 335 12.38 5.59 2.18
N ILE A 336 11.87 5.74 0.97
CA ILE A 336 10.43 5.59 0.67
C ILE A 336 9.99 4.14 0.95
N GLY A 337 10.74 3.16 0.44
CA GLY A 337 10.48 1.75 0.69
C GLY A 337 10.50 1.42 2.18
N ALA A 338 11.54 1.85 2.90
CA ALA A 338 11.66 1.66 4.34
C ALA A 338 10.50 2.32 5.12
N GLY A 339 10.07 3.53 4.70
CA GLY A 339 8.93 4.23 5.31
C GLY A 339 7.59 3.55 5.08
N GLN A 340 7.48 2.72 4.04
CA GLN A 340 6.30 1.92 3.72
C GLN A 340 6.43 0.44 4.14
N GLY A 341 7.61 0.02 4.62
CA GLY A 341 7.86 -1.36 5.03
C GLY A 341 8.01 -2.33 3.86
N ILE A 342 8.47 -1.85 2.69
CA ILE A 342 8.75 -2.70 1.51
C ILE A 342 10.19 -2.51 1.04
N SER A 343 10.76 -3.56 0.47
CA SER A 343 12.11 -3.55 -0.08
C SER A 343 12.24 -2.62 -1.29
N TYR A 344 13.46 -2.11 -1.52
CA TYR A 344 13.79 -1.32 -2.71
C TYR A 344 13.50 -2.11 -3.98
N GLU A 345 13.85 -3.38 -4.01
CA GLU A 345 13.68 -4.28 -5.14
C GLU A 345 12.19 -4.50 -5.48
N ALA A 346 11.33 -4.65 -4.48
CA ALA A 346 9.89 -4.80 -4.70
C ALA A 346 9.26 -3.53 -5.28
N MET A 347 9.77 -2.36 -4.89
CA MET A 347 9.33 -1.06 -5.35
C MET A 347 9.92 -0.72 -6.72
N SER A 348 11.26 -0.74 -6.88
CA SER A 348 11.96 -0.31 -8.09
C SER A 348 11.97 -1.35 -9.21
N ARG A 349 11.83 -2.65 -8.85
CA ARG A 349 12.06 -3.82 -9.72
C ARG A 349 13.49 -3.90 -10.25
N ASP A 350 14.41 -3.18 -9.64
CA ASP A 350 15.84 -3.21 -9.96
C ASP A 350 16.53 -4.29 -9.14
N MET A 351 16.91 -5.39 -9.81
CA MET A 351 17.60 -6.53 -9.21
C MET A 351 19.11 -6.51 -9.50
N SER A 352 19.64 -5.43 -10.08
CA SER A 352 21.02 -5.35 -10.58
C SER A 352 22.09 -5.51 -9.48
N GLU A 353 21.78 -5.11 -8.24
CA GLU A 353 22.69 -5.21 -7.09
C GLU A 353 22.33 -6.38 -6.14
N SER A 354 21.28 -7.14 -6.46
CA SER A 354 20.77 -8.20 -5.59
C SER A 354 21.35 -9.55 -5.97
N ASN A 355 21.76 -10.34 -4.97
CA ASN A 355 22.02 -11.75 -5.13
C ASN A 355 20.80 -12.58 -4.68
N TYR A 356 20.80 -13.89 -4.96
CA TYR A 356 19.69 -14.78 -4.61
C TYR A 356 19.31 -14.72 -3.13
N SER A 357 20.29 -14.69 -2.23
CA SER A 357 20.04 -14.68 -0.78
C SER A 357 19.43 -13.36 -0.32
N SER A 358 19.96 -12.22 -0.80
CA SER A 358 19.43 -10.90 -0.44
C SER A 358 18.04 -10.67 -1.02
N ALA A 359 17.80 -11.09 -2.28
CA ALA A 359 16.47 -11.00 -2.90
C ALA A 359 15.45 -11.84 -2.14
N ARG A 360 15.81 -13.07 -1.71
CA ARG A 360 14.94 -13.92 -0.90
C ARG A 360 14.63 -13.31 0.45
N GLN A 361 15.63 -12.73 1.14
CA GLN A 361 15.42 -12.04 2.42
C GLN A 361 14.45 -10.84 2.24
N GLY A 362 14.63 -10.03 1.20
CA GLY A 362 13.71 -8.93 0.90
C GLY A 362 12.26 -9.40 0.70
N ILE A 363 12.06 -10.50 -0.04
CA ILE A 363 10.72 -11.08 -0.22
C ILE A 363 10.10 -11.54 1.09
N ILE A 364 10.89 -12.12 2.01
CA ILE A 364 10.41 -12.55 3.34
C ILE A 364 9.98 -11.33 4.17
N GLU A 365 10.79 -10.27 4.22
CA GLU A 365 10.47 -9.04 4.94
C GLU A 365 9.22 -8.34 4.37
N ASP A 366 9.11 -8.26 3.03
CA ASP A 366 7.93 -7.74 2.36
C ASP A 366 6.69 -8.57 2.69
N ASP A 367 6.83 -9.88 2.78
CA ASP A 367 5.73 -10.78 3.13
C ASP A 367 5.25 -10.61 4.57
N LEU A 368 6.18 -10.39 5.51
CA LEU A 368 5.85 -10.06 6.91
C LEU A 368 5.08 -8.74 7.01
N THR A 369 5.53 -7.70 6.30
CA THR A 369 4.80 -6.41 6.25
C THR A 369 3.39 -6.59 5.69
N CYS A 370 3.26 -7.37 4.61
CA CYS A 370 1.97 -7.60 3.97
C CYS A 370 1.07 -8.58 4.75
N SER A 371 1.60 -9.37 5.70
CA SER A 371 0.80 -10.32 6.48
C SER A 371 -0.25 -9.61 7.34
N ALA A 372 0.14 -8.55 8.05
CA ALA A 372 -0.80 -7.76 8.86
C ALA A 372 -1.93 -7.12 8.00
N GLU A 373 -1.60 -6.68 6.79
CA GLU A 373 -2.60 -6.17 5.86
C GLU A 373 -3.52 -7.26 5.33
N ARG A 374 -3.01 -8.48 5.14
CA ARG A 374 -3.81 -9.63 4.74
C ARG A 374 -4.77 -10.07 5.84
N GLU A 375 -4.33 -10.05 7.10
CA GLU A 375 -5.19 -10.33 8.26
C GLU A 375 -6.37 -9.37 8.31
N LEU A 376 -6.11 -8.06 8.19
CA LEU A 376 -7.16 -7.05 8.18
C LEU A 376 -8.12 -7.24 6.97
N LEU A 377 -7.61 -7.64 5.82
CA LEU A 377 -8.43 -7.93 4.65
C LEU A 377 -9.25 -9.22 4.83
N ALA A 378 -8.69 -10.22 5.53
CA ALA A 378 -9.40 -11.46 5.85
C ALA A 378 -10.61 -11.18 6.73
N GLU A 379 -10.50 -10.31 7.76
CA GLU A 379 -11.64 -9.89 8.59
C GLU A 379 -12.77 -9.29 7.75
N VAL A 380 -12.43 -8.48 6.73
CA VAL A 380 -13.42 -7.94 5.78
C VAL A 380 -14.07 -9.05 4.96
N MET A 381 -13.28 -10.00 4.48
CA MET A 381 -13.79 -11.13 3.69
C MET A 381 -14.67 -12.07 4.53
N ASP A 382 -14.30 -12.28 5.81
CA ASP A 382 -15.09 -13.09 6.75
C ASP A 382 -16.48 -12.50 6.96
N GLU A 383 -16.56 -11.18 7.15
CA GLU A 383 -17.85 -10.49 7.32
C GLU A 383 -18.70 -10.53 6.04
N ILE A 384 -18.06 -10.41 4.87
CA ILE A 384 -18.74 -10.58 3.57
C ILE A 384 -19.23 -12.01 3.42
N TYR A 385 -18.42 -13.01 3.77
CA TYR A 385 -18.77 -14.42 3.67
C TYR A 385 -19.91 -14.80 4.61
N GLU A 386 -19.87 -14.36 5.87
CA GLU A 386 -20.97 -14.58 6.80
C GLU A 386 -22.30 -14.04 6.23
N THR A 387 -22.28 -12.80 5.73
CA THR A 387 -23.46 -12.17 5.14
C THR A 387 -23.94 -12.93 3.89
N PHE A 388 -22.99 -13.41 3.07
CA PHE A 388 -23.31 -14.24 1.90
C PHE A 388 -24.01 -15.54 2.29
N VAL A 389 -23.47 -16.30 3.27
CA VAL A 389 -24.06 -17.58 3.69
C VAL A 389 -25.48 -17.36 4.25
N ILE A 390 -25.63 -16.38 5.14
CA ILE A 390 -26.94 -16.01 5.69
C ILE A 390 -27.93 -15.67 4.57
N SER A 391 -27.53 -14.83 3.63
CA SER A 391 -28.38 -14.44 2.49
C SER A 391 -28.71 -15.63 1.59
N ALA A 392 -27.77 -16.55 1.39
CA ALA A 392 -27.98 -17.74 0.56
C ALA A 392 -28.94 -18.76 1.19
N VAL A 393 -28.87 -18.94 2.51
CA VAL A 393 -29.79 -19.76 3.28
C VAL A 393 -31.22 -19.16 3.25
N LEU A 394 -31.33 -17.86 3.52
CA LEU A 394 -32.60 -17.14 3.49
C LEU A 394 -33.25 -17.15 2.09
N ALA A 395 -32.45 -17.08 1.03
CA ALA A 395 -32.90 -17.13 -0.35
C ALA A 395 -33.18 -18.58 -0.84
N GLY A 396 -33.00 -19.61 -0.01
CA GLY A 396 -33.17 -21.01 -0.37
C GLY A 396 -32.21 -21.53 -1.45
N LYS A 397 -31.02 -20.90 -1.55
CA LYS A 397 -29.94 -21.32 -2.47
C LYS A 397 -28.98 -22.31 -1.83
N LEU A 398 -28.87 -22.27 -0.52
CA LEU A 398 -28.16 -23.23 0.31
C LEU A 398 -29.20 -23.86 1.26
N ASP A 399 -29.33 -25.18 1.17
CA ASP A 399 -30.13 -25.95 2.11
C ASP A 399 -29.21 -26.44 3.22
N ILE A 400 -29.24 -25.76 4.35
CA ILE A 400 -28.44 -26.10 5.53
C ILE A 400 -29.40 -26.36 6.68
N PRO A 401 -29.71 -27.64 6.94
CA PRO A 401 -30.55 -28.01 8.06
C PRO A 401 -29.96 -27.52 9.38
N LYS A 402 -30.81 -26.99 10.28
CA LYS A 402 -30.37 -26.50 11.59
C LYS A 402 -29.40 -25.31 11.61
N PHE A 403 -29.28 -24.57 10.52
CA PHE A 403 -28.40 -23.39 10.46
C PHE A 403 -28.68 -22.37 11.58
N TRP A 404 -29.91 -22.27 12.02
CA TRP A 404 -30.36 -21.32 13.05
C TRP A 404 -30.32 -21.90 14.46
N ASP A 405 -29.93 -23.17 14.63
CA ASP A 405 -29.78 -23.77 15.95
C ASP A 405 -28.55 -23.19 16.67
N GLU A 406 -28.62 -23.09 17.99
CA GLU A 406 -27.55 -22.53 18.81
C GLU A 406 -26.24 -23.34 18.66
N GLY A 407 -25.14 -22.67 18.34
CA GLY A 407 -23.82 -23.30 18.10
C GLY A 407 -23.59 -23.89 16.71
N GLU A 408 -24.64 -24.23 15.95
CA GLU A 408 -24.50 -24.82 14.62
C GLU A 408 -24.11 -23.76 13.57
N LYS A 409 -24.57 -22.50 13.74
CA LYS A 409 -24.23 -21.40 12.83
C LYS A 409 -22.71 -21.22 12.69
N GLU A 410 -21.96 -21.21 13.79
CA GLU A 410 -20.51 -21.04 13.79
C GLU A 410 -19.81 -22.19 13.04
N ARG A 411 -20.26 -23.42 13.24
CA ARG A 411 -19.78 -24.60 12.53
C ARG A 411 -19.96 -24.48 11.02
N TYR A 412 -21.12 -24.04 10.56
CA TYR A 412 -21.41 -23.89 9.13
C TYR A 412 -20.74 -22.69 8.49
N LEU A 413 -20.30 -21.71 9.29
CA LEU A 413 -19.53 -20.56 8.84
C LEU A 413 -18.00 -20.82 8.85
N SER A 414 -17.55 -21.96 9.41
CA SER A 414 -16.13 -22.29 9.48
C SER A 414 -15.52 -22.41 8.08
N HIS A 415 -14.43 -21.70 7.85
CA HIS A 415 -13.75 -21.64 6.55
C HIS A 415 -12.30 -21.19 6.68
N ASP A 416 -11.53 -21.40 5.62
CA ASP A 416 -10.18 -20.85 5.42
C ASP A 416 -10.10 -20.10 4.08
N TRP A 417 -9.23 -19.09 4.02
CA TRP A 417 -8.90 -18.39 2.77
C TRP A 417 -7.59 -18.91 2.21
N ILE A 418 -7.65 -19.53 1.04
CA ILE A 418 -6.46 -19.97 0.32
C ILE A 418 -6.03 -18.85 -0.62
N LYS A 419 -4.82 -18.30 -0.38
CA LYS A 419 -4.22 -17.30 -1.25
C LYS A 419 -3.66 -17.96 -2.51
N ALA A 420 -3.78 -17.28 -3.65
CA ALA A 420 -3.09 -17.72 -4.86
C ALA A 420 -1.57 -17.82 -4.62
N PRO A 421 -0.90 -18.88 -5.14
CA PRO A 421 0.51 -19.13 -4.87
C PRO A 421 1.40 -18.03 -5.42
N LYS A 422 2.51 -17.78 -4.75
CA LYS A 422 3.59 -16.98 -5.32
C LYS A 422 4.39 -17.87 -6.30
N PRO A 423 4.83 -17.33 -7.45
CA PRO A 423 5.74 -18.06 -8.33
C PRO A 423 7.02 -18.45 -7.58
N TRP A 424 7.47 -19.68 -7.78
CA TRP A 424 8.72 -20.14 -7.20
C TRP A 424 9.91 -19.45 -7.88
N ILE A 425 10.94 -19.11 -7.09
CA ILE A 425 12.18 -18.54 -7.62
C ILE A 425 13.05 -19.67 -8.17
N ASP A 426 13.17 -20.77 -7.43
CA ASP A 426 13.91 -21.98 -7.80
C ASP A 426 13.02 -23.20 -7.56
N PRO A 427 12.30 -23.68 -8.60
CA PRO A 427 11.36 -24.79 -8.43
C PRO A 427 11.99 -26.07 -7.88
N VAL A 428 13.27 -26.33 -8.20
CA VAL A 428 13.96 -27.54 -7.74
C VAL A 428 14.25 -27.49 -6.26
N LYS A 429 14.79 -26.37 -5.78
CA LYS A 429 15.08 -26.20 -4.34
C LYS A 429 13.81 -26.17 -3.51
N GLU A 430 12.76 -25.48 -3.99
CA GLU A 430 11.51 -25.37 -3.25
C GLU A 430 10.75 -26.69 -3.19
N SER A 431 10.71 -27.46 -4.29
CA SER A 431 10.11 -28.80 -4.28
C SER A 431 10.87 -29.78 -3.39
N THR A 432 12.23 -29.70 -3.38
CA THR A 432 13.06 -30.52 -2.50
C THR A 432 12.84 -30.14 -1.03
N ALA A 433 12.76 -28.85 -0.71
CA ALA A 433 12.48 -28.36 0.64
C ALA A 433 11.09 -28.82 1.13
N ASN A 434 10.06 -28.72 0.29
CA ASN A 434 8.71 -29.19 0.61
C ASN A 434 8.67 -30.71 0.83
N ARG A 435 9.37 -31.47 0.00
CA ARG A 435 9.51 -32.91 0.18
C ARG A 435 10.17 -33.25 1.52
N THR A 436 11.29 -32.59 1.84
CA THR A 436 12.01 -32.83 3.12
C THR A 436 11.14 -32.44 4.31
N ALA A 437 10.40 -31.28 4.22
CA ALA A 437 9.50 -30.85 5.28
C ALA A 437 8.35 -31.82 5.52
N LEU A 438 7.82 -32.44 4.47
CA LEU A 438 6.80 -33.49 4.55
C LEU A 438 7.37 -34.78 5.16
N GLU A 439 8.54 -35.23 4.69
CA GLU A 439 9.21 -36.45 5.19
C GLU A 439 9.60 -36.32 6.67
N THR A 440 9.96 -35.13 7.14
CA THR A 440 10.33 -34.86 8.55
C THR A 440 9.13 -34.48 9.44
N GLY A 441 7.92 -34.39 8.89
CA GLY A 441 6.73 -33.99 9.64
C GLY A 441 6.67 -32.52 10.03
N GLN A 442 7.55 -31.68 9.47
CA GLN A 442 7.55 -30.22 9.72
C GLN A 442 6.37 -29.50 9.03
N LYS A 443 5.89 -30.07 7.91
CA LYS A 443 4.70 -29.59 7.20
C LYS A 443 3.79 -30.73 6.82
N THR A 444 2.50 -30.46 6.84
CA THR A 444 1.47 -31.37 6.36
C THR A 444 1.24 -31.19 4.85
N PHE A 445 0.66 -32.19 4.20
CA PHE A 445 0.24 -32.07 2.80
C PHE A 445 -0.79 -30.94 2.60
N LYS A 446 -1.69 -30.72 3.59
CA LYS A 446 -2.66 -29.63 3.60
C LYS A 446 -1.97 -28.26 3.54
N GLU A 447 -0.93 -28.05 4.35
CA GLU A 447 -0.18 -26.80 4.37
C GLU A 447 0.55 -26.55 3.05
N ILE A 448 1.24 -27.58 2.53
CA ILE A 448 1.94 -27.47 1.24
C ILE A 448 0.95 -27.19 0.09
N ALA A 449 -0.20 -27.86 0.08
CA ALA A 449 -1.25 -27.60 -0.91
C ALA A 449 -1.77 -26.16 -0.80
N GLY A 450 -2.01 -25.67 0.42
CA GLY A 450 -2.45 -24.30 0.68
C GLY A 450 -1.42 -23.25 0.24
N GLU A 451 -0.12 -23.45 0.53
CA GLU A 451 0.97 -22.60 0.04
C GLU A 451 1.03 -22.55 -1.49
N ASN A 452 0.67 -23.66 -2.15
CA ASN A 452 0.54 -23.75 -3.60
C ASN A 452 -0.82 -23.30 -4.15
N GLY A 453 -1.68 -22.70 -3.29
CA GLY A 453 -2.98 -22.13 -3.70
C GLY A 453 -4.00 -23.18 -4.12
N LYS A 454 -3.87 -24.42 -3.65
CA LYS A 454 -4.75 -25.54 -3.99
C LYS A 454 -5.48 -26.03 -2.74
N ASP A 455 -6.74 -26.40 -2.92
CA ASP A 455 -7.44 -27.24 -1.93
C ASP A 455 -6.85 -28.64 -1.98
N TRP A 456 -6.34 -29.13 -0.86
CA TRP A 456 -5.74 -30.44 -0.76
C TRP A 456 -6.70 -31.59 -1.06
N ARG A 457 -7.98 -31.45 -0.73
CA ARG A 457 -9.03 -32.45 -1.02
C ARG A 457 -9.28 -32.51 -2.51
N GLN A 458 -9.52 -31.37 -3.14
CA GLN A 458 -9.70 -31.31 -4.58
C GLN A 458 -8.45 -31.80 -5.33
N GLN A 459 -7.25 -31.49 -4.83
CA GLN A 459 -6.02 -31.99 -5.42
C GLN A 459 -5.92 -33.52 -5.37
N LEU A 460 -6.37 -34.15 -4.28
CA LEU A 460 -6.42 -35.62 -4.17
C LEU A 460 -7.53 -36.21 -5.05
N ASP A 461 -8.71 -35.58 -5.11
CA ASP A 461 -9.80 -36.00 -6.01
C ASP A 461 -9.34 -35.93 -7.47
N ASP A 462 -8.70 -34.82 -7.89
CA ASP A 462 -8.15 -34.64 -9.24
C ASP A 462 -7.07 -35.69 -9.55
N MET A 463 -6.18 -36.00 -8.59
CA MET A 463 -5.16 -37.03 -8.75
C MET A 463 -5.78 -38.43 -8.89
N ALA A 464 -6.79 -38.74 -8.08
CA ALA A 464 -7.48 -40.02 -8.17
C ALA A 464 -8.17 -40.19 -9.54
N GLU A 465 -8.85 -39.13 -10.03
CA GLU A 465 -9.48 -39.14 -11.35
C GLU A 465 -8.44 -39.37 -12.47
N VAL A 466 -7.29 -38.70 -12.40
CA VAL A 466 -6.19 -38.86 -13.38
C VAL A 466 -5.62 -40.28 -13.34
N ILE A 467 -5.40 -40.86 -12.17
CA ILE A 467 -4.89 -42.23 -12.01
C ILE A 467 -5.91 -43.24 -12.56
N GLU A 468 -7.20 -43.08 -12.22
CA GLU A 468 -8.26 -43.95 -12.74
C GLU A 468 -8.36 -43.89 -14.26
N TYR A 469 -8.30 -42.68 -14.84
CA TYR A 469 -8.33 -42.49 -16.28
C TYR A 469 -7.10 -43.11 -16.97
N ALA A 470 -5.90 -42.92 -16.41
CA ALA A 470 -4.67 -43.53 -16.93
C ALA A 470 -4.72 -45.07 -16.89
N SER A 471 -5.24 -45.64 -15.81
CA SER A 471 -5.44 -47.10 -15.67
C SER A 471 -6.38 -47.63 -16.74
N LYS A 472 -7.45 -46.92 -17.09
CA LYS A 472 -8.35 -47.28 -18.20
C LYS A 472 -7.67 -47.29 -19.55
N LEU A 473 -6.62 -46.50 -19.73
CA LEU A 473 -5.79 -46.45 -20.95
C LEU A 473 -4.60 -47.42 -20.93
N GLY A 474 -4.42 -48.18 -19.85
CA GLY A 474 -3.30 -49.11 -19.67
C GLY A 474 -1.97 -48.41 -19.33
N ILE A 475 -2.00 -47.17 -18.83
CA ILE A 475 -0.84 -46.38 -18.41
C ILE A 475 -0.71 -46.45 -16.90
N ASP A 476 0.39 -47.00 -16.39
CA ASP A 476 0.68 -46.95 -14.96
C ASP A 476 1.33 -45.64 -14.58
N LEU A 477 0.52 -44.71 -14.07
CA LEU A 477 0.97 -43.41 -13.55
C LEU A 477 1.44 -43.52 -12.09
N THR A 478 1.05 -44.53 -11.37
CA THR A 478 1.33 -44.67 -9.94
C THR A 478 2.83 -44.80 -9.68
N SER A 479 3.52 -45.61 -10.48
CA SER A 479 4.99 -45.76 -10.43
C SER A 479 5.74 -44.47 -10.81
N ILE A 480 5.17 -43.66 -11.68
CA ILE A 480 5.79 -42.39 -12.14
C ILE A 480 5.61 -41.30 -11.06
N LEU A 481 4.43 -41.21 -10.46
CA LEU A 481 4.08 -40.13 -9.52
C LEU A 481 4.68 -40.38 -8.11
N PHE A 482 4.65 -41.61 -7.63
CA PHE A 482 5.02 -41.93 -6.26
C PHE A 482 6.36 -42.67 -6.13
N GLY A 483 6.97 -43.09 -7.24
CA GLY A 483 8.23 -43.85 -7.27
C GLY A 483 8.06 -45.32 -6.78
N GLN A 484 9.00 -46.18 -7.16
CA GLN A 484 8.93 -47.65 -6.86
C GLN A 484 8.90 -48.02 -5.38
N LYS A 485 9.35 -47.16 -4.45
CA LYS A 485 9.40 -47.48 -3.02
C LYS A 485 8.04 -47.54 -2.32
N THR A 486 7.00 -46.93 -2.88
CA THR A 486 5.69 -46.88 -2.21
C THR A 486 4.84 -48.13 -2.42
N LEU A 487 5.12 -48.91 -3.46
CA LEU A 487 4.39 -50.13 -3.76
C LEU A 487 4.75 -51.28 -2.78
N GLU A 488 5.98 -51.34 -2.28
CA GLU A 488 6.41 -52.39 -1.32
C GLU A 488 5.68 -52.30 0.05
N VAL A 489 5.23 -51.08 0.43
CA VAL A 489 4.51 -50.91 1.72
C VAL A 489 3.03 -51.34 1.60
N ILE A 490 2.42 -51.16 0.44
CA ILE A 490 1.02 -51.56 0.21
C ILE A 490 0.91 -53.10 0.07
N GLU A 491 1.83 -53.73 -0.68
CA GLU A 491 1.85 -55.20 -0.81
C GLU A 491 2.15 -55.92 0.49
N GLN A 492 2.95 -55.33 1.43
CA GLN A 492 3.20 -55.93 2.74
C GLN A 492 2.02 -55.76 3.72
N GLY A 493 1.14 -54.76 3.50
CA GLY A 493 -0.07 -54.58 4.30
C GLY A 493 -1.19 -55.59 3.94
N GLU A 494 -1.30 -56.00 2.67
CA GLU A 494 -2.27 -57.01 2.23
C GLU A 494 -1.87 -58.46 2.54
N GLN A 495 -0.61 -58.74 2.90
CA GLN A 495 -0.16 -60.06 3.30
C GLN A 495 -0.22 -60.32 4.82
N GLN A 496 -0.68 -59.33 5.63
CA GLN A 496 -0.82 -59.43 7.09
C GLN A 496 -2.28 -59.37 7.57
N GLU A 497 -3.27 -59.34 6.68
CA GLU A 497 -4.67 -59.61 6.97
C GLU A 497 -5.06 -61.03 6.42
#